data_f0a3667a31e7ebd67da56a410b9dc94b
#
_entry.id   f0a3667a31e7ebd67da56a410b9dc94b
#
_cell.length_a   1.000
_cell.length_b   1.000
_cell.length_c   1.000
_cell.angle_alpha   90.00
_cell.angle_beta   90.00
_cell.angle_gamma   90.00
#
_symmetry.space_group_name_H-M   'P 1'
#
loop_
_entity.id
_entity.type
_entity.pdbx_description
1 polymer ?
#
loop_
_entity_poly.entity_id
_entity_poly.type
_entity_poly.pdbx_seq_one_letter_code
_entity_poly.pdbx_strand_id
1 'polypeptide(L)'
;MLGSLAKWLRLLGHDTTYPGPLGDVEIGATAQNEDRVLLTRDRELARRVRGAYRVRSDDLEEQLLDVVRRFSLDLAESMTRCSVCNAELESVRKPQVKGRVPDGVYARQEEFWRCASCGRFYWHGSHWDNVTVRLRRLGVAGAHEDGPPVDESPAPDSRVPPG
;
A
#
# COMPACT_ATOMS: atom_id res chain seq x y z
N MET A 1 12.38 7.89 -4.44
CA MET A 1 12.48 6.59 -3.72
C MET A 1 11.14 5.88 -3.76
N LEU A 2 11.12 4.56 -3.73
CA LEU A 2 9.89 3.76 -3.90
C LEU A 2 9.16 3.41 -2.59
N GLY A 3 9.46 4.10 -1.48
CA GLY A 3 8.82 3.83 -0.20
C GLY A 3 7.31 4.06 -0.18
N SER A 4 6.84 5.10 -0.86
CA SER A 4 5.39 5.36 -1.02
C SER A 4 4.73 4.29 -1.88
N LEU A 5 5.36 3.88 -2.97
CA LEU A 5 4.90 2.78 -3.80
C LEU A 5 4.77 1.47 -3.00
N ALA A 6 5.77 1.13 -2.19
CA ALA A 6 5.73 -0.06 -1.34
C ALA A 6 4.55 -0.04 -0.34
N LYS A 7 4.30 1.12 0.29
CA LYS A 7 3.14 1.28 1.19
C LYS A 7 1.81 1.05 0.48
N TRP A 8 1.66 1.57 -0.73
CA TRP A 8 0.45 1.39 -1.52
C TRP A 8 0.26 -0.03 -2.02
N LEU A 9 1.32 -0.68 -2.50
CA LEU A 9 1.25 -2.09 -2.91
C LEU A 9 0.81 -2.98 -1.74
N ARG A 10 1.28 -2.71 -0.52
CA ARG A 10 0.81 -3.42 0.69
C ARG A 10 -0.67 -3.19 0.95
N LEU A 11 -1.13 -1.92 0.91
CA LEU A 11 -2.55 -1.61 1.09
C LEU A 11 -3.44 -2.25 0.01
N LEU A 12 -2.92 -2.42 -1.19
CA LEU A 12 -3.58 -3.14 -2.29
C LEU A 12 -3.50 -4.67 -2.14
N GLY A 13 -2.97 -5.19 -1.03
CA GLY A 13 -2.94 -6.62 -0.73
C GLY A 13 -1.66 -7.36 -1.10
N HIS A 14 -0.69 -6.67 -1.72
CA HIS A 14 0.51 -7.33 -2.22
C HIS A 14 1.64 -7.36 -1.19
N ASP A 15 2.20 -8.56 -0.98
CA ASP A 15 3.38 -8.76 -0.13
C ASP A 15 4.57 -7.99 -0.71
N THR A 16 4.91 -6.89 -0.07
CA THR A 16 5.95 -5.96 -0.54
C THR A 16 6.95 -5.66 0.55
N THR A 17 8.15 -6.20 0.44
CA THR A 17 9.26 -5.87 1.32
C THR A 17 9.90 -4.56 0.87
N TYR A 18 10.18 -3.68 1.83
CA TYR A 18 10.96 -2.48 1.61
C TYR A 18 12.08 -2.48 2.65
N PRO A 19 13.24 -3.03 2.29
CA PRO A 19 14.35 -3.17 3.23
C PRO A 19 14.88 -1.80 3.61
N GLY A 20 15.47 -1.72 4.79
CA GLY A 20 16.25 -0.57 5.22
C GLY A 20 17.47 -0.33 4.32
N PRO A 21 18.49 0.35 4.80
CA PRO A 21 19.69 0.70 4.02
C PRO A 21 20.54 -0.55 3.74
N LEU A 22 20.09 -1.37 2.79
CA LEU A 22 20.87 -2.49 2.23
C LEU A 22 21.59 -2.05 0.97
N GLY A 23 22.73 -2.65 0.70
CA GLY A 23 23.46 -2.45 -0.55
C GLY A 23 22.78 -3.16 -1.72
N ASP A 24 23.07 -2.71 -2.95
CA ASP A 24 22.52 -3.25 -4.19
C ASP A 24 22.68 -4.77 -4.33
N VAL A 25 23.83 -5.29 -3.88
CA VAL A 25 24.15 -6.72 -3.95
C VAL A 25 23.23 -7.52 -3.03
N GLU A 26 23.03 -7.02 -1.80
CA GLU A 26 22.18 -7.66 -0.80
C GLU A 26 20.71 -7.63 -1.22
N ILE A 27 20.25 -6.48 -1.75
CA ILE A 27 18.88 -6.35 -2.26
C ILE A 27 18.63 -7.32 -3.42
N GLY A 28 19.58 -7.39 -4.36
CA GLY A 28 19.48 -8.30 -5.50
C GLY A 28 19.48 -9.77 -5.07
N ALA A 29 20.36 -10.16 -4.13
CA ALA A 29 20.41 -11.50 -3.59
C ALA A 29 19.12 -11.88 -2.84
N THR A 30 18.60 -10.97 -2.01
CA THR A 30 17.34 -11.18 -1.28
C THR A 30 16.17 -11.42 -2.25
N ALA A 31 16.05 -10.57 -3.28
CA ALA A 31 14.99 -10.72 -4.27
C ALA A 31 15.04 -12.07 -4.99
N GLN A 32 16.24 -12.53 -5.35
CA GLN A 32 16.42 -13.84 -6.01
C GLN A 32 16.16 -15.01 -5.07
N ASN A 33 16.65 -14.95 -3.83
CA ASN A 33 16.49 -16.04 -2.85
C ASN A 33 15.03 -16.21 -2.40
N GLU A 34 14.27 -15.12 -2.36
CA GLU A 34 12.86 -15.12 -1.96
C GLU A 34 11.89 -15.19 -3.15
N ASP A 35 12.41 -15.37 -4.38
CA ASP A 35 11.63 -15.37 -5.62
C ASP A 35 10.74 -14.12 -5.78
N ARG A 36 11.29 -12.95 -5.45
CA ARG A 36 10.60 -11.66 -5.50
C ARG A 36 11.00 -10.84 -6.71
N VAL A 37 10.06 -10.10 -7.25
CA VAL A 37 10.36 -9.08 -8.24
C VAL A 37 11.00 -7.87 -7.56
N LEU A 38 12.21 -7.51 -7.96
CA LEU A 38 12.86 -6.28 -7.53
C LEU A 38 12.31 -5.09 -8.32
N LEU A 39 11.66 -4.17 -7.63
CA LEU A 39 11.29 -2.88 -8.18
C LEU A 39 12.37 -1.86 -7.84
N THR A 40 12.92 -1.18 -8.83
CA THR A 40 13.97 -0.19 -8.61
C THR A 40 13.87 0.98 -9.58
N ARG A 41 14.36 2.15 -9.20
CA ARG A 41 14.56 3.27 -10.11
C ARG A 41 15.96 3.28 -10.72
N ASP A 42 16.89 2.56 -10.10
CA ASP A 42 18.25 2.46 -10.59
C ASP A 42 18.32 1.60 -11.86
N ARG A 43 18.88 2.19 -12.92
CA ARG A 43 19.00 1.54 -14.23
C ARG A 43 20.03 0.40 -14.21
N GLU A 44 21.12 0.60 -13.50
CA GLU A 44 22.22 -0.38 -13.47
C GLU A 44 21.82 -1.57 -12.58
N LEU A 45 21.16 -1.32 -11.46
CA LEU A 45 20.62 -2.37 -10.62
C LEU A 45 19.57 -3.21 -11.36
N ALA A 46 18.66 -2.55 -12.10
CA ALA A 46 17.66 -3.25 -12.91
C ALA A 46 18.26 -4.14 -14.00
N ARG A 47 19.44 -3.79 -14.52
CA ARG A 47 20.14 -4.62 -15.52
C ARG A 47 20.87 -5.81 -14.91
N ARG A 48 21.42 -5.62 -13.70
CA ARG A 48 22.24 -6.65 -13.03
C ARG A 48 21.40 -7.73 -12.37
N VAL A 49 20.20 -7.41 -11.90
CA VAL A 49 19.33 -8.35 -11.19
C VAL A 49 18.33 -8.96 -12.17
N ARG A 50 18.38 -10.27 -12.34
CA ARG A 50 17.46 -11.00 -13.21
C ARG A 50 16.01 -10.82 -12.72
N GLY A 51 15.10 -10.46 -13.61
CA GLY A 51 13.69 -10.27 -13.30
C GLY A 51 13.37 -8.94 -12.60
N ALA A 52 14.38 -8.08 -12.40
CA ALA A 52 14.12 -6.76 -11.85
C ALA A 52 13.34 -5.89 -12.82
N TYR A 53 12.49 -5.03 -12.28
CA TYR A 53 11.70 -4.07 -13.03
C TYR A 53 12.06 -2.64 -12.67
N ARG A 54 12.36 -1.84 -13.70
CA ARG A 54 12.69 -0.43 -13.53
C ARG A 54 11.43 0.44 -13.56
N VAL A 55 11.08 1.00 -12.42
CA VAL A 55 10.04 2.04 -12.30
C VAL A 55 10.61 3.37 -12.74
N ARG A 56 10.03 4.00 -13.76
CA ARG A 56 10.60 5.19 -14.43
C ARG A 56 10.05 6.51 -13.88
N SER A 57 8.76 6.56 -13.59
CA SER A 57 8.10 7.78 -13.15
C SER A 57 8.51 8.21 -11.74
N ASP A 58 8.46 9.51 -11.49
CA ASP A 58 8.56 10.11 -10.16
C ASP A 58 7.18 10.25 -9.49
N ASP A 59 6.11 10.26 -10.27
CA ASP A 59 4.75 10.35 -9.79
C ASP A 59 4.27 9.01 -9.24
N LEU A 60 3.70 9.03 -8.05
CA LEU A 60 3.26 7.83 -7.34
C LEU A 60 2.13 7.09 -8.05
N GLU A 61 1.18 7.82 -8.62
CA GLU A 61 0.03 7.21 -9.30
C GLU A 61 0.46 6.53 -10.59
N GLU A 62 1.36 7.17 -11.34
CA GLU A 62 1.96 6.57 -12.53
C GLU A 62 2.80 5.33 -12.18
N GLN A 63 3.56 5.38 -11.07
CA GLN A 63 4.29 4.22 -10.56
C GLN A 63 3.37 3.05 -10.23
N LEU A 64 2.28 3.31 -9.49
CA LEU A 64 1.28 2.31 -9.15
C LEU A 64 0.65 1.71 -10.40
N LEU A 65 0.21 2.55 -11.32
CA LEU A 65 -0.44 2.14 -12.53
C LEU A 65 0.47 1.27 -13.40
N ASP A 66 1.72 1.70 -13.55
CA ASP A 66 2.75 0.97 -14.31
C ASP A 66 2.98 -0.43 -13.72
N VAL A 67 3.18 -0.52 -12.40
CA VAL A 67 3.44 -1.78 -11.71
C VAL A 67 2.20 -2.69 -11.73
N VAL A 68 1.03 -2.16 -11.42
CA VAL A 68 -0.22 -2.93 -11.41
C VAL A 68 -0.51 -3.53 -12.79
N ARG A 69 -0.35 -2.74 -13.86
CA ARG A 69 -0.52 -3.22 -15.24
C ARG A 69 0.56 -4.21 -15.65
N ARG A 70 1.81 -3.89 -15.35
CA ARG A 70 2.97 -4.73 -15.76
C ARG A 70 2.89 -6.13 -15.20
N PHE A 71 2.41 -6.29 -13.97
CA PHE A 71 2.34 -7.56 -13.27
C PHE A 71 0.93 -8.11 -13.15
N SER A 72 -0.06 -7.46 -13.78
CA SER A 72 -1.48 -7.86 -13.72
C SER A 72 -1.94 -8.09 -12.28
N LEU A 73 -1.60 -7.15 -11.38
CA LEU A 73 -1.89 -7.29 -9.96
C LEU A 73 -3.40 -7.23 -9.72
N ASP A 74 -3.91 -8.20 -8.95
CA ASP A 74 -5.28 -8.20 -8.48
C ASP A 74 -5.44 -7.19 -7.33
N LEU A 75 -6.53 -6.42 -7.35
CA LEU A 75 -6.89 -5.44 -6.33
C LEU A 75 -8.08 -5.88 -5.45
N ALA A 76 -8.58 -7.10 -5.65
CA ALA A 76 -9.74 -7.61 -4.92
C ALA A 76 -9.47 -7.78 -3.41
N GLU A 77 -8.23 -8.06 -3.02
CA GLU A 77 -7.83 -8.27 -1.63
C GLU A 77 -7.19 -7.03 -1.00
N SER A 78 -7.69 -5.86 -1.32
CA SER A 78 -7.20 -4.62 -0.72
C SER A 78 -7.45 -4.57 0.80
N MET A 79 -6.66 -3.77 1.52
CA MET A 79 -6.68 -3.63 2.99
C MET A 79 -6.37 -4.94 3.76
N THR A 80 -5.59 -5.82 3.17
CA THR A 80 -5.15 -7.06 3.83
C THR A 80 -3.77 -6.97 4.45
N ARG A 81 -2.96 -5.96 4.08
CA ARG A 81 -1.59 -5.79 4.59
C ARG A 81 -1.32 -4.41 5.16
N CYS A 82 -0.54 -4.41 6.23
CA CYS A 82 -0.09 -3.20 6.90
C CYS A 82 0.89 -2.41 6.03
N SER A 83 0.60 -1.13 5.76
CA SER A 83 1.46 -0.27 4.95
C SER A 83 2.85 -0.04 5.57
N VAL A 84 2.99 -0.24 6.87
CA VAL A 84 4.24 0.03 7.63
C VAL A 84 5.11 -1.22 7.74
N CYS A 85 4.56 -2.33 8.28
CA CYS A 85 5.35 -3.53 8.57
C CYS A 85 5.05 -4.73 7.67
N ASN A 86 4.13 -4.57 6.68
CA ASN A 86 3.76 -5.61 5.73
C ASN A 86 3.03 -6.84 6.34
N ALA A 87 2.81 -6.88 7.65
CA ALA A 87 2.04 -7.93 8.30
C ALA A 87 0.55 -7.88 7.89
N GLU A 88 -0.14 -8.97 8.06
CA GLU A 88 -1.57 -9.05 7.75
C GLU A 88 -2.41 -8.11 8.64
N LEU A 89 -3.49 -7.62 8.07
CA LEU A 89 -4.50 -6.82 8.75
C LEU A 89 -5.69 -7.70 9.11
N GLU A 90 -6.21 -7.48 10.31
CA GLU A 90 -7.42 -8.14 10.81
C GLU A 90 -8.56 -7.14 10.84
N SER A 91 -9.74 -7.53 10.34
CA SER A 91 -10.95 -6.73 10.49
C SER A 91 -11.32 -6.62 11.98
N VAL A 92 -11.66 -5.41 12.41
CA VAL A 92 -12.06 -5.14 13.80
C VAL A 92 -13.40 -4.42 13.84
N ARG A 93 -14.22 -4.74 14.85
CA ARG A 93 -15.53 -4.13 15.02
C ARG A 93 -15.41 -2.67 15.45
N LYS A 94 -16.24 -1.80 14.93
CA LYS A 94 -16.28 -0.36 15.22
C LYS A 94 -16.20 -0.01 16.72
N PRO A 95 -16.91 -0.67 17.64
CA PRO A 95 -16.77 -0.36 19.07
C PRO A 95 -15.35 -0.54 19.64
N GLN A 96 -14.54 -1.42 19.06
CA GLN A 96 -13.17 -1.71 19.51
C GLN A 96 -12.17 -0.60 19.13
N VAL A 97 -12.53 0.25 18.18
CA VAL A 97 -11.68 1.39 17.74
C VAL A 97 -12.05 2.71 18.37
N LYS A 98 -13.10 2.74 19.20
CA LYS A 98 -13.53 3.95 19.92
C LYS A 98 -12.39 4.51 20.78
N GLY A 99 -12.09 5.80 20.59
CA GLY A 99 -10.97 6.46 21.29
C GLY A 99 -9.56 6.06 20.78
N ARG A 100 -9.47 5.22 19.74
CA ARG A 100 -8.20 4.81 19.12
C ARG A 100 -8.00 5.35 17.72
N VAL A 101 -9.04 5.95 17.16
CA VAL A 101 -9.04 6.67 15.90
C VAL A 101 -9.65 8.06 16.12
N PRO A 102 -9.40 9.05 15.25
CA PRO A 102 -10.01 10.38 15.38
C PRO A 102 -11.54 10.30 15.41
N ASP A 103 -12.19 11.14 16.22
CA ASP A 103 -13.65 11.10 16.40
C ASP A 103 -14.41 11.28 15.07
N GLY A 104 -13.93 12.16 14.19
CA GLY A 104 -14.51 12.36 12.88
C GLY A 104 -14.40 11.14 11.97
N VAL A 105 -13.35 10.34 12.10
CA VAL A 105 -13.19 9.06 11.41
C VAL A 105 -14.13 8.03 11.99
N TYR A 106 -14.17 7.92 13.32
CA TYR A 106 -15.08 7.02 14.01
C TYR A 106 -16.55 7.27 13.64
N ALA A 107 -16.94 8.53 13.51
CA ALA A 107 -18.30 8.90 13.16
C ALA A 107 -18.68 8.53 11.70
N ARG A 108 -17.73 8.62 10.78
CA ARG A 108 -18.00 8.46 9.33
C ARG A 108 -17.69 7.08 8.76
N GLN A 109 -16.79 6.31 9.41
CA GLN A 109 -16.35 5.01 8.91
C GLN A 109 -17.05 3.87 9.64
N GLU A 110 -17.36 2.81 8.90
CA GLU A 110 -17.98 1.59 9.45
C GLU A 110 -16.99 0.42 9.48
N GLU A 111 -16.02 0.40 8.57
CA GLU A 111 -15.04 -0.67 8.45
C GLU A 111 -13.67 -0.23 8.94
N PHE A 112 -13.09 -1.07 9.77
CA PHE A 112 -11.77 -0.85 10.37
C PHE A 112 -10.95 -2.12 10.37
N TRP A 113 -9.65 -1.93 10.23
CA TRP A 113 -8.67 -3.02 10.32
C TRP A 113 -7.59 -2.65 11.32
N ARG A 114 -6.99 -3.66 11.89
CA ARG A 114 -5.86 -3.53 12.82
C ARG A 114 -4.71 -4.43 12.36
N CYS A 115 -3.51 -3.91 12.43
CA CYS A 115 -2.32 -4.74 12.26
C CYS A 115 -2.04 -5.54 13.54
N ALA A 116 -2.01 -6.86 13.43
CA ALA A 116 -1.69 -7.75 14.55
C ALA A 116 -0.26 -7.54 15.06
N SER A 117 0.68 -7.14 14.19
CA SER A 117 2.09 -6.97 14.53
C SER A 117 2.39 -5.60 15.18
N CYS A 118 2.04 -4.48 14.51
CA CYS A 118 2.39 -3.15 14.99
C CYS A 118 1.23 -2.39 15.66
N GLY A 119 0.03 -2.97 15.72
CA GLY A 119 -1.14 -2.42 16.40
C GLY A 119 -1.82 -1.22 15.70
N ARG A 120 -1.35 -0.79 14.53
CA ARG A 120 -1.93 0.34 13.78
C ARG A 120 -3.32 0.03 13.29
N PHE A 121 -4.20 1.04 13.32
CA PHE A 121 -5.54 0.97 12.76
C PHE A 121 -5.58 1.55 11.36
N TYR A 122 -6.49 1.00 10.54
CA TYR A 122 -6.71 1.35 9.15
C TYR A 122 -8.20 1.50 8.87
N TRP A 123 -8.53 2.35 7.93
CA TRP A 123 -9.88 2.59 7.40
C TRP A 123 -9.79 3.12 5.97
N HIS A 124 -10.89 3.07 5.23
CA HIS A 124 -10.98 3.71 3.92
C HIS A 124 -11.10 5.23 4.11
N GLY A 125 -10.09 5.99 3.73
CA GLY A 125 -10.11 7.45 3.74
C GLY A 125 -10.20 8.02 2.32
N SER A 126 -10.44 9.33 2.20
CA SER A 126 -10.57 10.02 0.91
C SER A 126 -9.38 9.79 -0.03
N HIS A 127 -8.18 9.71 0.50
CA HIS A 127 -6.99 9.41 -0.30
C HIS A 127 -7.00 7.99 -0.89
N TRP A 128 -7.49 7.02 -0.13
CA TRP A 128 -7.72 5.66 -0.59
C TRP A 128 -8.73 5.64 -1.74
N ASP A 129 -9.86 6.29 -1.55
CA ASP A 129 -10.95 6.33 -2.53
C ASP A 129 -10.49 6.98 -3.84
N ASN A 130 -9.75 8.09 -3.76
CA ASN A 130 -9.21 8.77 -4.93
C ASN A 130 -8.28 7.89 -5.76
N VAL A 131 -7.36 7.18 -5.12
CA VAL A 131 -6.42 6.29 -5.81
C VAL A 131 -7.15 5.08 -6.41
N THR A 132 -8.02 4.44 -5.66
CA THR A 132 -8.76 3.26 -6.14
C THR A 132 -9.73 3.59 -7.27
N VAL A 133 -10.45 4.71 -7.20
CA VAL A 133 -11.29 5.21 -8.31
C VAL A 133 -10.46 5.43 -9.56
N ARG A 134 -9.27 5.99 -9.44
CA ARG A 134 -8.38 6.25 -10.58
C ARG A 134 -7.85 4.96 -11.20
N LEU A 135 -7.41 4.00 -10.39
CA LEU A 135 -7.00 2.68 -10.85
C LEU A 135 -8.13 1.96 -11.60
N ARG A 136 -9.37 2.04 -11.10
CA ARG A 136 -10.56 1.50 -11.77
C ARG A 136 -10.81 2.14 -13.13
N ARG A 137 -10.82 3.48 -13.22
CA ARG A 137 -11.03 4.21 -14.48
C ARG A 137 -10.01 3.85 -15.54
N LEU A 138 -8.83 3.42 -15.13
CA LEU A 138 -7.74 3.04 -16.03
C LEU A 138 -7.76 1.54 -16.40
N GLY A 139 -8.85 0.84 -16.07
CA GLY A 139 -9.09 -0.56 -16.50
C GLY A 139 -8.37 -1.61 -15.65
N VAL A 140 -7.98 -1.26 -14.43
CA VAL A 140 -7.45 -2.25 -13.48
C VAL A 140 -8.63 -2.90 -12.78
N ALA A 141 -8.91 -4.16 -13.10
CA ALA A 141 -10.00 -4.94 -12.51
C ALA A 141 -9.73 -5.28 -11.02
N GLY A 142 -10.80 -5.36 -10.21
CA GLY A 142 -10.75 -5.92 -8.85
C GLY A 142 -10.92 -4.95 -7.70
N ALA A 143 -11.17 -3.67 -7.93
CA ALA A 143 -11.48 -2.75 -6.84
C ALA A 143 -12.98 -2.78 -6.52
N HIS A 144 -13.37 -3.08 -5.28
CA HIS A 144 -14.75 -3.17 -4.81
C HIS A 144 -15.66 -2.05 -5.36
N GLU A 145 -16.78 -2.46 -5.94
CA GLU A 145 -17.91 -1.57 -6.20
C GLU A 145 -18.68 -1.46 -4.88
N ASP A 146 -18.65 -0.25 -4.27
CA ASP A 146 -19.75 0.35 -3.51
C ASP A 146 -19.20 1.43 -2.55
N GLY A 147 -19.61 2.68 -2.83
CA GLY A 147 -19.47 3.80 -1.91
C GLY A 147 -19.76 5.14 -2.57
N PRO A 148 -20.63 5.97 -1.97
CA PRO A 148 -21.00 7.29 -2.51
C PRO A 148 -19.82 8.29 -2.45
N PRO A 149 -19.86 9.36 -3.24
CA PRO A 149 -18.80 10.36 -3.30
C PRO A 149 -18.67 11.11 -1.97
N VAL A 150 -17.44 11.22 -1.50
CA VAL A 150 -17.12 11.89 -0.22
C VAL A 150 -16.37 13.19 -0.43
N ASP A 151 -16.76 14.17 0.38
CA ASP A 151 -16.28 15.54 0.53
C ASP A 151 -14.80 15.59 0.97
N GLU A 152 -14.09 16.59 0.51
CA GLU A 152 -12.66 16.79 0.74
C GLU A 152 -12.32 17.07 2.21
N SER A 153 -11.46 16.24 2.79
CA SER A 153 -10.75 16.55 4.03
C SER A 153 -9.32 16.00 3.99
N PRO A 154 -8.34 16.69 4.59
CA PRO A 154 -6.92 16.46 4.36
C PRO A 154 -6.43 15.12 4.91
N ALA A 155 -5.36 14.62 4.29
CA ALA A 155 -4.69 13.37 4.61
C ALA A 155 -4.41 13.19 6.11
N PRO A 156 -4.52 11.98 6.66
CA PRO A 156 -4.16 11.72 8.04
C PRO A 156 -2.66 11.94 8.23
N ASP A 157 -2.32 12.89 9.09
CA ASP A 157 -0.96 13.12 9.59
C ASP A 157 -0.43 11.82 10.24
N SER A 158 0.74 11.40 9.80
CA SER A 158 1.40 10.15 10.21
C SER A 158 1.90 10.15 11.67
N ARG A 159 1.35 10.99 12.54
CA ARG A 159 1.72 11.07 13.94
C ARG A 159 0.78 10.26 14.81
N VAL A 160 1.17 9.02 15.06
CA VAL A 160 0.70 8.28 16.23
C VAL A 160 1.63 8.61 17.39
N PRO A 161 1.14 9.15 18.51
CA PRO A 161 1.97 9.32 19.71
C PRO A 161 2.41 7.95 20.24
N PRO A 162 3.62 7.86 20.84
CA PRO A 162 4.03 6.66 21.54
C PRO A 162 3.17 6.52 22.80
N GLY A 163 2.57 5.38 22.96
CA GLY A 163 1.92 4.93 24.18
C GLY A 163 2.52 3.62 24.64
#